data_5129cc4e97cef702def2631609b98430
#
_entry.id   5129cc4e97cef702def2631609b98430
#
_cell.length_a   1.000
_cell.length_b   1.000
_cell.length_c   1.000
_cell.angle_alpha   90.00
_cell.angle_beta   90.00
_cell.angle_gamma   90.00
#
_symmetry.space_group_name_H-M   'P 1'
#
loop_
_entity.id
_entity.type
_entity.pdbx_description
1 polymer ?
#
loop_
_entity_poly.entity_id
_entity_poly.type
_entity_poly.pdbx_seq_one_letter_code
_entity_poly.pdbx_strand_id
1 'polypeptide(L)'
;LIEKIKKFIKNHLTDLGLALGSVLLTSLMHWVGIFDFLELKTYDYRFHTVRGPLTGWRASDSTIIQMGTDIVLVEVDDETWRILKDNKVPWPYPRGDIWSKAVDNLSKAGASVIAFDIQFDSPDARSEYLRSVSGNLPPEFNQYLPGHGDILFAESIKNAMENGTKIVMDVKMVREPTRIPPTYIAYPVPEIM
;
A
#
# COMPACT_ATOMS: atom_id res chain seq x y z
N LEU A 1 -9.06 50.84 37.08
CA LEU A 1 -8.74 49.71 36.23
C LEU A 1 -9.69 49.66 35.03
N ILE A 2 -11.01 49.70 35.27
CA ILE A 2 -12.06 49.58 34.23
C ILE A 2 -11.98 50.70 33.18
N GLU A 3 -11.75 51.92 33.60
CA GLU A 3 -11.59 53.09 32.72
C GLU A 3 -10.36 52.96 31.79
N LYS A 4 -9.25 52.44 32.30
CA LYS A 4 -8.03 52.20 31.51
C LYS A 4 -8.27 51.12 30.44
N ILE A 5 -9.01 50.07 30.80
CA ILE A 5 -9.39 48.97 29.87
C ILE A 5 -10.33 49.50 28.77
N LYS A 6 -11.36 50.29 29.13
CA LYS A 6 -12.27 50.90 28.15
C LYS A 6 -11.51 51.81 27.16
N LYS A 7 -10.57 52.64 27.64
CA LYS A 7 -9.78 53.51 26.78
C LYS A 7 -8.85 52.70 25.87
N PHE A 8 -8.25 51.62 26.36
CA PHE A 8 -7.42 50.72 25.57
C PHE A 8 -8.23 50.07 24.46
N ILE A 9 -9.39 49.47 24.78
CA ILE A 9 -10.27 48.85 23.81
C ILE A 9 -10.73 49.83 22.73
N LYS A 10 -11.11 51.07 23.13
CA LYS A 10 -11.55 52.11 22.19
C LYS A 10 -10.42 52.51 21.20
N ASN A 11 -9.19 52.58 21.68
CA ASN A 11 -8.05 52.97 20.83
C ASN A 11 -7.58 51.87 19.90
N HIS A 12 -7.87 50.58 20.24
CA HIS A 12 -7.45 49.40 19.46
C HIS A 12 -8.63 48.63 18.90
N LEU A 13 -9.81 49.25 18.82
CA LEU A 13 -11.03 48.54 18.38
C LEU A 13 -10.91 48.01 16.96
N THR A 14 -10.25 48.76 16.06
CA THR A 14 -10.01 48.33 14.67
C THR A 14 -9.01 47.19 14.61
N ASP A 15 -7.95 47.24 15.39
CA ASP A 15 -6.94 46.16 15.40
C ASP A 15 -7.51 44.88 16.01
N LEU A 16 -8.31 45.02 17.07
CA LEU A 16 -9.00 43.91 17.70
C LEU A 16 -10.04 43.27 16.75
N GLY A 17 -10.77 44.12 16.02
CA GLY A 17 -11.75 43.67 15.02
C GLY A 17 -11.08 42.91 13.86
N LEU A 18 -9.96 43.40 13.37
CA LEU A 18 -9.17 42.74 12.34
C LEU A 18 -8.61 41.40 12.84
N ALA A 19 -8.09 41.36 14.07
CA ALA A 19 -7.57 40.14 14.67
C ALA A 19 -8.66 39.07 14.84
N LEU A 20 -9.82 39.45 15.38
CA LEU A 20 -10.95 38.55 15.52
C LEU A 20 -11.50 38.09 14.17
N GLY A 21 -11.60 39.01 13.20
CA GLY A 21 -12.04 38.70 11.85
C GLY A 21 -11.12 37.71 11.14
N SER A 22 -9.80 37.88 11.29
CA SER A 22 -8.82 36.95 10.70
C SER A 22 -8.89 35.56 11.33
N VAL A 23 -9.03 35.49 12.67
CA VAL A 23 -9.19 34.18 13.36
C VAL A 23 -10.46 33.46 12.93
N LEU A 24 -11.58 34.19 12.85
CA LEU A 24 -12.86 33.62 12.41
C LEU A 24 -12.78 33.14 10.97
N LEU A 25 -12.19 33.93 10.08
CA LEU A 25 -12.01 33.58 8.68
C LEU A 25 -11.13 32.33 8.52
N THR A 26 -9.99 32.30 9.20
CA THR A 26 -9.07 31.15 9.16
C THR A 26 -9.72 29.89 9.73
N SER A 27 -10.47 30.02 10.82
CA SER A 27 -11.21 28.90 11.40
C SER A 27 -12.30 28.38 10.47
N LEU A 28 -13.00 29.27 9.79
CA LEU A 28 -14.02 28.91 8.80
C LEU A 28 -13.37 28.20 7.61
N MET A 29 -12.26 28.73 7.09
CA MET A 29 -11.52 28.11 5.98
C MET A 29 -11.00 26.72 6.35
N HIS A 30 -10.54 26.54 7.58
CA HIS A 30 -10.15 25.22 8.08
C HIS A 30 -11.34 24.26 8.18
N TRP A 31 -12.45 24.74 8.73
CA TRP A 31 -13.66 23.91 8.89
C TRP A 31 -14.26 23.47 7.54
N VAL A 32 -14.18 24.31 6.51
CA VAL A 32 -14.66 24.01 5.14
C VAL A 32 -13.64 23.15 4.35
N GLY A 33 -12.45 22.87 4.92
CA GLY A 33 -11.42 22.04 4.26
C GLY A 33 -10.64 22.73 3.15
N ILE A 34 -10.64 24.09 3.09
CA ILE A 34 -9.89 24.83 2.06
C ILE A 34 -8.39 24.59 2.22
N PHE A 35 -7.90 24.48 3.45
CA PHE A 35 -6.48 24.22 3.70
C PHE A 35 -6.08 22.80 3.25
N ASP A 36 -6.94 21.81 3.47
CA ASP A 36 -6.69 20.43 3.02
C ASP A 36 -6.64 20.37 1.48
N PHE A 37 -7.54 21.09 0.82
CA PHE A 37 -7.52 21.22 -0.64
C PHE A 37 -6.23 21.88 -1.15
N LEU A 38 -5.79 22.96 -0.51
CA LEU A 38 -4.55 23.66 -0.87
C LEU A 38 -3.32 22.78 -0.59
N GLU A 39 -3.32 22.04 0.51
CA GLU A 39 -2.25 21.10 0.84
C GLU A 39 -2.12 20.00 -0.20
N LEU A 40 -3.23 19.36 -0.58
CA LEU A 40 -3.24 18.35 -1.65
C LEU A 40 -2.74 18.93 -2.98
N LYS A 41 -3.21 20.12 -3.37
CA LYS A 41 -2.75 20.80 -4.60
C LYS A 41 -1.27 21.14 -4.56
N THR A 42 -0.76 21.62 -3.43
CA THR A 42 0.68 21.92 -3.29
C THR A 42 1.52 20.65 -3.19
N TYR A 43 0.96 19.56 -2.67
CA TYR A 43 1.59 18.24 -2.66
C TYR A 43 1.76 17.73 -4.08
N ASP A 44 0.69 17.72 -4.88
CA ASP A 44 0.72 17.33 -6.30
C ASP A 44 1.71 18.17 -7.10
N TYR A 45 1.70 19.49 -6.89
CA TYR A 45 2.64 20.41 -7.55
C TYR A 45 4.09 20.10 -7.17
N ARG A 46 4.38 19.85 -5.89
CA ARG A 46 5.73 19.45 -5.43
C ARG A 46 6.16 18.10 -5.98
N PHE A 47 5.24 17.16 -6.06
CA PHE A 47 5.52 15.85 -6.67
C PHE A 47 5.84 16.01 -8.16
N HIS A 48 5.09 16.83 -8.88
CA HIS A 48 5.27 17.05 -10.31
C HIS A 48 6.54 17.85 -10.65
N THR A 49 6.86 18.88 -9.87
CA THR A 49 7.95 19.82 -10.20
C THR A 49 9.28 19.50 -9.55
N VAL A 50 9.28 19.01 -8.31
CA VAL A 50 10.52 18.80 -7.55
C VAL A 50 11.05 17.38 -7.68
N ARG A 51 10.17 16.38 -7.77
CA ARG A 51 10.56 14.97 -7.95
C ARG A 51 10.61 14.54 -9.42
N GLY A 52 10.16 15.40 -10.31
CA GLY A 52 10.02 15.11 -11.73
C GLY A 52 8.82 14.18 -12.00
N PRO A 53 8.31 14.13 -13.22
CA PRO A 53 7.35 13.11 -13.58
C PRO A 53 8.02 11.76 -13.35
N LEU A 54 7.34 10.84 -12.70
CA LEU A 54 7.64 9.42 -12.79
C LEU A 54 7.48 9.08 -14.27
N THR A 55 8.60 9.12 -15.00
CA THR A 55 8.68 9.08 -16.46
C THR A 55 8.35 7.68 -16.95
N GLY A 56 7.51 7.00 -16.67
CA GLY A 56 6.99 5.74 -17.18
C GLY A 56 5.47 5.78 -17.35
N TRP A 57 4.81 6.76 -16.75
CA TRP A 57 3.36 6.76 -16.70
C TRP A 57 2.65 7.38 -17.94
N ARG A 58 3.37 8.05 -18.79
CA ARG A 58 2.83 8.50 -20.08
C ARG A 58 3.44 7.69 -21.21
N ALA A 59 2.96 6.47 -21.34
CA ALA A 59 3.39 5.50 -22.36
C ALA A 59 3.15 5.93 -23.82
N SER A 60 2.73 7.16 -24.09
CA SER A 60 2.52 7.66 -25.45
C SER A 60 3.71 8.42 -26.03
N ASP A 61 4.76 8.69 -25.25
CA ASP A 61 5.92 9.43 -25.73
C ASP A 61 7.17 8.57 -25.56
N SER A 62 7.63 7.99 -26.67
CA SER A 62 8.82 7.11 -26.73
C SER A 62 10.12 7.79 -26.29
N THR A 63 10.17 9.12 -26.27
CA THR A 63 11.32 9.89 -25.80
C THR A 63 11.43 9.94 -24.27
N ILE A 64 10.29 9.78 -23.58
CA ILE A 64 10.24 9.78 -22.11
C ILE A 64 10.69 8.42 -21.55
N ILE A 65 10.52 7.33 -22.29
CA ILE A 65 10.95 5.98 -21.87
C ILE A 65 12.46 5.89 -21.67
N GLN A 66 13.25 6.69 -22.41
CA GLN A 66 14.72 6.70 -22.28
C GLN A 66 15.24 7.43 -21.03
N MET A 67 14.40 8.22 -20.36
CA MET A 67 14.71 8.91 -19.10
C MET A 67 13.92 8.31 -17.92
N GLY A 68 13.30 7.14 -18.10
CA GLY A 68 12.50 6.46 -17.10
C GLY A 68 13.34 6.05 -15.89
N THR A 69 12.72 6.10 -14.73
CA THR A 69 13.22 5.39 -13.57
C THR A 69 13.20 3.90 -13.89
N ASP A 70 14.19 3.15 -13.42
CA ASP A 70 14.25 1.68 -13.54
C ASP A 70 13.16 1.00 -12.69
N ILE A 71 12.01 1.65 -12.51
CA ILE A 71 10.86 1.17 -11.73
C ILE A 71 9.77 0.76 -12.70
N VAL A 72 9.37 -0.50 -12.60
CA VAL A 72 8.24 -1.07 -13.32
C VAL A 72 7.10 -1.32 -12.34
N LEU A 73 5.94 -0.74 -12.61
CA LEU A 73 4.74 -1.01 -11.83
C LEU A 73 4.00 -2.21 -12.46
N VAL A 74 3.80 -3.25 -11.66
CA VAL A 74 3.02 -4.43 -12.04
C VAL A 74 1.69 -4.36 -11.28
N GLU A 75 0.63 -4.04 -11.99
CA GLU A 75 -0.69 -3.83 -11.41
C GLU A 75 -1.57 -5.09 -11.54
N VAL A 76 -2.38 -5.32 -10.52
CA VAL A 76 -3.55 -6.20 -10.60
C VAL A 76 -4.75 -5.32 -10.90
N ASP A 77 -4.96 -5.06 -12.17
CA ASP A 77 -6.02 -4.20 -12.69
C ASP A 77 -7.35 -4.96 -12.93
N ASP A 78 -8.36 -4.25 -13.41
CA ASP A 78 -9.67 -4.84 -13.71
C ASP A 78 -9.60 -5.92 -14.80
N GLU A 79 -8.68 -5.80 -15.76
CA GLU A 79 -8.46 -6.80 -16.80
C GLU A 79 -7.85 -8.08 -16.23
N THR A 80 -6.83 -7.95 -15.39
CA THR A 80 -6.21 -9.06 -14.64
C THR A 80 -7.26 -9.76 -13.78
N TRP A 81 -8.06 -8.99 -13.04
CA TRP A 81 -9.14 -9.54 -12.22
C TRP A 81 -10.16 -10.32 -13.06
N ARG A 82 -10.57 -9.78 -14.23
CA ARG A 82 -11.51 -10.42 -15.14
C ARG A 82 -10.93 -11.76 -15.66
N ILE A 83 -9.69 -11.74 -16.14
CA ILE A 83 -9.02 -12.94 -16.66
C ILE A 83 -8.91 -14.03 -15.58
N LEU A 84 -8.49 -13.67 -14.38
CA LEU A 84 -8.34 -14.64 -13.29
C LEU A 84 -9.69 -15.19 -12.85
N LYS A 85 -10.73 -14.34 -12.77
CA LYS A 85 -12.09 -14.75 -12.46
C LYS A 85 -12.65 -15.72 -13.51
N ASP A 86 -12.48 -15.44 -14.80
CA ASP A 86 -12.92 -16.29 -15.90
C ASP A 86 -12.21 -17.66 -15.86
N ASN A 87 -10.96 -17.69 -15.42
CA ASN A 87 -10.19 -18.91 -15.18
C ASN A 87 -10.45 -19.56 -13.81
N LYS A 88 -11.48 -19.10 -13.07
CA LYS A 88 -11.89 -19.61 -11.76
C LYS A 88 -10.81 -19.51 -10.67
N VAL A 89 -9.97 -18.50 -10.75
CA VAL A 89 -9.00 -18.14 -9.72
C VAL A 89 -9.59 -17.00 -8.87
N PRO A 90 -10.14 -17.31 -7.68
CA PRO A 90 -10.78 -16.29 -6.84
C PRO A 90 -9.75 -15.41 -6.13
N TRP A 91 -10.18 -14.20 -5.75
CA TRP A 91 -9.48 -13.38 -4.79
C TRP A 91 -9.76 -13.87 -3.35
N PRO A 92 -8.81 -13.85 -2.41
CA PRO A 92 -7.37 -13.56 -2.60
C PRO A 92 -6.68 -14.63 -3.45
N TYR A 93 -5.80 -14.20 -4.35
CA TYR A 93 -5.16 -15.11 -5.29
C TYR A 93 -4.22 -16.10 -4.59
N PRO A 94 -4.25 -17.38 -5.01
CA PRO A 94 -3.41 -18.42 -4.41
C PRO A 94 -1.93 -18.07 -4.48
N ARG A 95 -1.24 -18.14 -3.35
CA ARG A 95 0.16 -17.72 -3.26
C ARG A 95 1.07 -18.61 -4.08
N GLY A 96 0.89 -19.91 -4.03
CA GLY A 96 1.70 -20.85 -4.79
C GLY A 96 1.51 -20.76 -6.31
N ASP A 97 0.29 -20.48 -6.78
CA ASP A 97 -0.01 -20.49 -8.21
C ASP A 97 0.24 -19.12 -8.88
N ILE A 98 0.03 -18.02 -8.16
CA ILE A 98 0.09 -16.66 -8.72
C ILE A 98 1.31 -15.91 -8.22
N TRP A 99 1.45 -15.71 -6.91
CA TRP A 99 2.49 -14.86 -6.34
C TRP A 99 3.88 -15.48 -6.44
N SER A 100 4.01 -16.81 -6.25
CA SER A 100 5.27 -17.53 -6.49
C SER A 100 5.77 -17.35 -7.91
N LYS A 101 4.88 -17.55 -8.89
CA LYS A 101 5.22 -17.36 -10.31
C LYS A 101 5.56 -15.94 -10.67
N ALA A 102 4.87 -14.95 -10.04
CA ALA A 102 5.20 -13.55 -10.24
C ALA A 102 6.63 -13.23 -9.77
N VAL A 103 7.00 -13.68 -8.56
CA VAL A 103 8.36 -13.51 -8.03
C VAL A 103 9.39 -14.20 -8.95
N ASP A 104 9.15 -15.45 -9.32
CA ASP A 104 10.06 -16.20 -10.18
C ASP A 104 10.27 -15.51 -11.54
N ASN A 105 9.19 -15.05 -12.16
CA ASN A 105 9.27 -14.38 -13.46
C ASN A 105 9.99 -13.02 -13.37
N LEU A 106 9.70 -12.21 -12.35
CA LEU A 106 10.34 -10.92 -12.15
C LEU A 106 11.83 -11.08 -11.82
N SER A 107 12.18 -12.06 -10.98
CA SER A 107 13.59 -12.38 -10.68
C SER A 107 14.33 -12.85 -11.93
N LYS A 108 13.75 -13.74 -12.73
CA LYS A 108 14.29 -14.19 -14.01
C LYS A 108 14.44 -13.07 -15.04
N ALA A 109 13.55 -12.09 -14.99
CA ALA A 109 13.62 -10.89 -15.83
C ALA A 109 14.71 -9.89 -15.38
N GLY A 110 15.40 -10.16 -14.27
CA GLY A 110 16.52 -9.35 -13.78
C GLY A 110 16.11 -8.24 -12.82
N ALA A 111 14.96 -8.34 -12.18
CA ALA A 111 14.56 -7.37 -11.16
C ALA A 111 15.54 -7.38 -9.99
N SER A 112 16.14 -6.24 -9.69
CA SER A 112 17.05 -6.07 -8.53
C SER A 112 16.30 -5.99 -7.22
N VAL A 113 15.06 -5.48 -7.26
CA VAL A 113 14.17 -5.35 -6.11
C VAL A 113 12.74 -5.65 -6.56
N ILE A 114 12.01 -6.44 -5.79
CA ILE A 114 10.56 -6.63 -5.92
C ILE A 114 9.93 -6.12 -4.64
N ALA A 115 9.06 -5.10 -4.74
CA ALA A 115 8.33 -4.55 -3.61
C ALA A 115 6.84 -4.86 -3.76
N PHE A 116 6.25 -5.41 -2.72
CA PHE A 116 4.82 -5.70 -2.68
C PHE A 116 4.07 -4.61 -1.91
N ASP A 117 3.04 -4.06 -2.53
CA ASP A 117 1.99 -3.26 -1.88
C ASP A 117 0.75 -4.15 -1.65
N ILE A 118 0.99 -5.31 -1.06
CA ILE A 118 -0.02 -6.36 -0.80
C ILE A 118 0.31 -6.99 0.55
N GLN A 119 -0.73 -7.16 1.36
CA GLN A 119 -0.59 -7.74 2.69
C GLN A 119 -0.67 -9.27 2.64
N PHE A 120 0.27 -9.91 3.31
CA PHE A 120 0.35 -11.36 3.48
C PHE A 120 0.27 -11.74 4.96
N ASP A 121 -0.55 -11.04 5.73
CA ASP A 121 -0.70 -11.15 7.19
C ASP A 121 -1.63 -12.29 7.65
N SER A 122 -2.23 -13.02 6.73
CA SER A 122 -3.05 -14.20 6.99
C SER A 122 -2.60 -15.38 6.13
N PRO A 123 -2.76 -16.63 6.55
CA PRO A 123 -2.42 -17.81 5.76
C PRO A 123 -3.14 -17.86 4.41
N ASP A 124 -2.55 -18.56 3.44
CA ASP A 124 -3.16 -18.76 2.14
C ASP A 124 -4.47 -19.57 2.26
N ALA A 125 -5.60 -18.90 1.98
CA ALA A 125 -6.94 -19.47 2.18
C ALA A 125 -7.18 -20.80 1.43
N ARG A 126 -6.58 -20.94 0.24
CA ARG A 126 -6.67 -22.20 -0.53
C ARG A 126 -5.91 -23.33 0.16
N SER A 127 -4.72 -23.03 0.68
CA SER A 127 -3.92 -24.01 1.41
C SER A 127 -4.58 -24.44 2.71
N GLU A 128 -5.20 -23.53 3.43
CA GLU A 128 -5.97 -23.84 4.64
C GLU A 128 -7.17 -24.72 4.32
N TYR A 129 -7.92 -24.40 3.26
CA TYR A 129 -9.03 -25.21 2.83
C TYR A 129 -8.57 -26.62 2.45
N LEU A 130 -7.52 -26.75 1.65
CA LEU A 130 -6.97 -28.04 1.25
C LEU A 130 -6.48 -28.86 2.43
N ARG A 131 -5.85 -28.22 3.42
CA ARG A 131 -5.42 -28.86 4.67
C ARG A 131 -6.62 -29.39 5.46
N SER A 132 -7.71 -28.63 5.54
CA SER A 132 -8.92 -29.08 6.24
C SER A 132 -9.59 -30.28 5.59
N VAL A 133 -9.51 -30.39 4.26
CA VAL A 133 -10.08 -31.51 3.50
C VAL A 133 -9.13 -32.71 3.47
N SER A 134 -7.82 -32.49 3.41
CA SER A 134 -6.80 -33.56 3.31
C SER A 134 -6.82 -34.54 4.48
N GLY A 135 -7.18 -34.07 5.68
CA GLY A 135 -7.34 -34.91 6.86
C GLY A 135 -8.42 -35.99 6.72
N ASN A 136 -9.32 -35.83 5.75
CA ASN A 136 -10.38 -36.80 5.45
C ASN A 136 -10.10 -37.67 4.20
N LEU A 137 -8.96 -37.46 3.54
CA LEU A 137 -8.57 -38.21 2.35
C LEU A 137 -7.60 -39.33 2.73
N PRO A 138 -7.65 -40.50 2.03
CA PRO A 138 -6.62 -41.51 2.16
C PRO A 138 -5.24 -40.94 1.85
N PRO A 139 -4.18 -41.39 2.57
CA PRO A 139 -2.82 -40.82 2.45
C PRO A 139 -2.25 -40.83 1.02
N GLU A 140 -2.64 -41.77 0.20
CA GLU A 140 -2.22 -41.87 -1.21
C GLU A 140 -2.65 -40.69 -2.07
N PHE A 141 -3.67 -39.92 -1.66
CA PHE A 141 -4.12 -38.73 -2.38
C PHE A 141 -3.31 -37.50 -2.06
N ASN A 142 -2.53 -37.49 -0.95
CA ASN A 142 -1.71 -36.36 -0.57
C ASN A 142 -0.70 -35.96 -1.65
N GLN A 143 -0.19 -36.92 -2.44
CA GLN A 143 0.72 -36.63 -3.54
C GLN A 143 0.09 -35.82 -4.69
N TYR A 144 -1.24 -35.77 -4.78
CA TYR A 144 -1.96 -35.01 -5.81
C TYR A 144 -2.45 -33.65 -5.30
N LEU A 145 -2.29 -33.39 -4.00
CA LEU A 145 -2.64 -32.08 -3.44
C LEU A 145 -1.58 -31.05 -3.85
N PRO A 146 -1.99 -29.84 -4.27
CA PRO A 146 -1.03 -28.79 -4.52
C PRO A 146 -0.25 -28.47 -3.24
N GLY A 147 1.01 -28.09 -3.39
CA GLY A 147 1.84 -27.65 -2.27
C GLY A 147 1.21 -26.50 -1.49
N HIS A 148 1.61 -26.37 -0.23
CA HIS A 148 1.14 -25.27 0.63
C HIS A 148 1.56 -23.92 0.02
N GLY A 149 0.60 -23.04 -0.27
CA GLY A 149 0.84 -21.80 -1.01
C GLY A 149 1.85 -20.87 -0.34
N ASP A 150 1.82 -20.76 0.99
CA ASP A 150 2.77 -19.96 1.74
C ASP A 150 4.20 -20.51 1.64
N ILE A 151 4.36 -21.84 1.70
CA ILE A 151 5.67 -22.49 1.57
C ILE A 151 6.22 -22.31 0.16
N LEU A 152 5.39 -22.55 -0.87
CA LEU A 152 5.82 -22.35 -2.26
C LEU A 152 6.20 -20.90 -2.55
N PHE A 153 5.47 -19.95 -1.96
CA PHE A 153 5.78 -18.53 -2.09
C PHE A 153 7.08 -18.17 -1.36
N ALA A 154 7.28 -18.71 -0.16
CA ALA A 154 8.53 -18.53 0.59
C ALA A 154 9.74 -19.12 -0.16
N GLU A 155 9.60 -20.28 -0.78
CA GLU A 155 10.63 -20.89 -1.61
C GLU A 155 10.98 -20.02 -2.82
N SER A 156 9.99 -19.47 -3.52
CA SER A 156 10.21 -18.53 -4.63
C SER A 156 10.94 -17.26 -4.19
N ILE A 157 10.56 -16.70 -3.03
CA ILE A 157 11.24 -15.57 -2.43
C ILE A 157 12.69 -15.89 -2.12
N LYS A 158 12.94 -17.01 -1.45
CA LYS A 158 14.28 -17.48 -1.13
C LYS A 158 15.14 -17.64 -2.38
N ASN A 159 14.62 -18.31 -3.39
CA ASN A 159 15.32 -18.51 -4.68
C ASN A 159 15.64 -17.17 -5.36
N ALA A 160 14.67 -16.22 -5.34
CA ALA A 160 14.89 -14.89 -5.90
C ALA A 160 16.01 -14.13 -5.14
N MET A 161 16.02 -14.23 -3.81
CA MET A 161 17.06 -13.61 -2.97
C MET A 161 18.44 -14.24 -3.19
N GLU A 162 18.53 -15.55 -3.35
CA GLU A 162 19.76 -16.26 -3.70
C GLU A 162 20.28 -15.83 -5.08
N ASN A 163 19.40 -15.48 -6.00
CA ASN A 163 19.73 -14.91 -7.31
C ASN A 163 20.04 -13.39 -7.28
N GLY A 164 20.07 -12.77 -6.10
CA GLY A 164 20.43 -11.37 -5.91
C GLY A 164 19.26 -10.38 -5.97
N THR A 165 18.03 -10.84 -6.13
CA THR A 165 16.83 -9.99 -6.08
C THR A 165 16.45 -9.69 -4.61
N LYS A 166 16.28 -8.44 -4.25
CA LYS A 166 15.79 -8.06 -2.92
C LYS A 166 14.27 -8.07 -2.88
N ILE A 167 13.69 -8.61 -1.82
CA ILE A 167 12.24 -8.62 -1.63
C ILE A 167 11.87 -7.66 -0.49
N VAL A 168 10.89 -6.81 -0.74
CA VAL A 168 10.31 -5.87 0.23
C VAL A 168 8.83 -6.17 0.37
N MET A 169 8.40 -6.41 1.59
CA MET A 169 7.00 -6.68 1.92
C MET A 169 6.41 -5.59 2.78
N ASP A 170 5.13 -5.37 2.61
CA ASP A 170 4.36 -4.46 3.43
C ASP A 170 4.11 -5.04 4.83
N VAL A 171 4.09 -4.15 5.82
CA VAL A 171 3.67 -4.42 7.18
C VAL A 171 2.57 -3.45 7.59
N LYS A 172 1.53 -3.94 8.22
CA LYS A 172 0.37 -3.14 8.57
C LYS A 172 0.36 -2.78 10.05
N MET A 173 0.15 -1.51 10.34
CA MET A 173 -0.19 -1.09 11.70
C MET A 173 -1.70 -1.26 11.91
N VAL A 174 -2.07 -2.16 12.81
CA VAL A 174 -3.48 -2.47 13.13
C VAL A 174 -3.83 -1.88 14.49
N ARG A 175 -4.98 -1.21 14.58
CA ARG A 175 -5.55 -0.74 15.84
C ARG A 175 -6.79 -1.57 16.17
N GLU A 176 -6.67 -2.33 17.24
CA GLU A 176 -7.74 -3.15 17.78
C GLU A 176 -8.00 -2.74 19.23
N PRO A 177 -9.08 -2.00 19.53
CA PRO A 177 -9.31 -1.42 20.86
C PRO A 177 -9.41 -2.44 22.00
N THR A 178 -9.79 -3.67 21.68
CA THR A 178 -9.95 -4.77 22.64
C THR A 178 -8.65 -5.49 22.99
N ARG A 179 -7.59 -5.24 22.21
CA ARG A 179 -6.26 -5.86 22.39
C ARG A 179 -5.37 -5.02 23.30
N ILE A 180 -4.43 -5.67 23.99
CA ILE A 180 -3.40 -5.01 24.81
C ILE A 180 -2.02 -5.44 24.28
N PRO A 181 -1.19 -4.54 23.73
CA PRO A 181 -1.49 -3.13 23.44
C PRO A 181 -2.53 -2.99 22.30
N PRO A 182 -3.31 -1.89 22.27
CA PRO A 182 -4.37 -1.71 21.29
C PRO A 182 -3.89 -1.45 19.85
N THR A 183 -2.59 -1.21 19.69
CA THR A 183 -1.94 -1.03 18.38
C THR A 183 -0.80 -2.02 18.25
N TYR A 184 -0.75 -2.73 17.15
CA TYR A 184 0.31 -3.69 16.85
C TYR A 184 0.67 -3.68 15.36
N ILE A 185 1.81 -4.27 15.03
CA ILE A 185 2.24 -4.44 13.64
C ILE A 185 1.84 -5.86 13.21
N ALA A 186 1.06 -5.97 12.16
CA ALA A 186 0.80 -7.23 11.48
C ALA A 186 1.92 -7.46 10.46
N TYR A 187 2.68 -8.51 10.67
CA TYR A 187 3.73 -8.97 9.78
C TYR A 187 3.19 -10.00 8.79
N PRO A 188 3.89 -10.24 7.68
CA PRO A 188 3.63 -11.42 6.86
C PRO A 188 3.64 -12.70 7.68
N VAL A 189 2.96 -13.73 7.20
CA VAL A 189 2.95 -15.04 7.91
C VAL A 189 4.36 -15.57 8.08
N PRO A 190 4.64 -16.33 9.17
CA PRO A 190 6.00 -16.78 9.52
C PRO A 190 6.70 -17.57 8.41
N GLU A 191 5.96 -18.30 7.60
CA GLU A 191 6.49 -19.10 6.50
C GLU A 191 7.16 -18.25 5.42
N ILE A 192 6.79 -16.95 5.33
CA ILE A 192 7.26 -16.02 4.29
C ILE A 192 8.40 -15.14 4.80
N MET A 193 8.51 -14.94 6.12
CA MET A 193 9.58 -14.16 6.74
C MET A 193 10.88 -14.95 6.84
#